data_f13c02eee8113e605877618824db17fa
#
_entry.id   f13c02eee8113e605877618824db17fa
#
_cell.length_a   1.000
_cell.length_b   1.000
_cell.length_c   1.000
_cell.angle_alpha   90.00
_cell.angle_beta   90.00
_cell.angle_gamma   90.00
#
_symmetry.space_group_name_H-M   'P 1'
#
loop_
_entity.id
_entity.type
_entity.pdbx_description
1 polymer ?
#
loop_
_entity_poly.entity_id
_entity_poly.type
_entity_poly.pdbx_seq_one_letter_code
_entity_poly.pdbx_strand_id
1 'polypeptide(L)'
;MSDIIDKKLESKINSDLSKNDRKRTLDDGFKKNKVINEVLDKTTVFILYDLIKSQIISYVNGVVKSGKESVLFWAVAPDKSNLALKVYLTTTSNFKNRSKYVIGDPRFQRIKKGTKNLVYLWAKKEFMNISKCYDCGINVVKPIHLSKNVLVMEFIGNNGKPEKNLLESNIIESDYYQSLEIISDLYSKAKLVHGDFSEYNIFKTKNGLKLFDLGSAVTLEHPQADDFLKRDINNISNFFVKRGLTVENPIDVFKRIKNEH
;
A
#
# COMPACT_ATOMS: atom_id res chain seq x y z
N MET A 1 -1.12 38.44 -6.34
CA MET A 1 -2.43 37.99 -5.84
C MET A 1 -2.48 36.51 -5.45
N SER A 2 -1.71 35.62 -6.09
CA SER A 2 -1.61 34.18 -5.73
C SER A 2 -0.95 33.96 -4.36
N ASP A 3 0.15 34.66 -4.05
CA ASP A 3 0.92 34.46 -2.79
C ASP A 3 0.16 34.85 -1.51
N ILE A 4 -0.81 35.78 -1.61
CA ILE A 4 -1.64 36.20 -0.46
C ILE A 4 -2.74 35.19 -0.18
N ILE A 5 -3.28 34.57 -1.24
CA ILE A 5 -4.29 33.52 -1.13
C ILE A 5 -3.65 32.26 -0.54
N ASP A 6 -2.43 31.91 -0.96
CA ASP A 6 -1.67 30.79 -0.44
C ASP A 6 -1.35 30.92 1.06
N LYS A 7 -0.89 32.11 1.50
CA LYS A 7 -0.60 32.39 2.92
C LYS A 7 -1.86 32.34 3.81
N LYS A 8 -3.00 32.84 3.34
CA LYS A 8 -4.27 32.77 4.08
C LYS A 8 -4.77 31.32 4.18
N LEU A 9 -4.59 30.52 3.13
CA LEU A 9 -4.96 29.10 3.11
C LEU A 9 -4.02 28.30 4.03
N GLU A 10 -2.71 28.55 3.99
CA GLU A 10 -1.73 27.94 4.91
C GLU A 10 -2.04 28.27 6.37
N SER A 11 -2.40 29.52 6.70
CA SER A 11 -2.77 29.89 8.07
C SER A 11 -4.05 29.21 8.54
N LYS A 12 -5.02 29.01 7.64
CA LYS A 12 -6.29 28.33 7.93
C LYS A 12 -6.08 26.83 8.12
N ILE A 13 -5.28 26.20 7.25
CA ILE A 13 -4.88 24.78 7.39
C ILE A 13 -4.17 24.55 8.72
N ASN A 14 -3.19 25.39 9.06
CA ASN A 14 -2.45 25.31 10.33
C ASN A 14 -3.39 25.54 11.53
N SER A 15 -4.36 26.46 11.41
CA SER A 15 -5.36 26.71 12.45
C SER A 15 -6.34 25.56 12.63
N ASP A 16 -6.77 24.91 11.55
CA ASP A 16 -7.73 23.82 11.61
C ASP A 16 -7.06 22.50 12.07
N LEU A 17 -5.81 22.29 11.66
CA LEU A 17 -4.96 21.20 12.17
C LEU A 17 -4.68 21.41 13.68
N SER A 18 -4.40 22.65 14.12
CA SER A 18 -4.11 22.97 15.53
C SER A 18 -5.34 22.97 16.43
N LYS A 19 -6.54 23.26 15.94
CA LYS A 19 -7.81 23.19 16.71
C LYS A 19 -8.21 21.76 17.04
N ASN A 20 -7.93 20.81 16.13
CA ASN A 20 -8.15 19.39 16.38
C ASN A 20 -7.11 18.77 17.33
N ASP A 21 -5.89 19.35 17.39
CA ASP A 21 -4.81 18.89 18.30
C ASP A 21 -5.07 19.22 19.77
N ARG A 22 -5.83 20.30 20.08
CA ARG A 22 -6.10 20.69 21.49
C ARG A 22 -7.02 19.73 22.26
N LYS A 23 -7.69 18.80 21.56
CA LYS A 23 -8.62 17.83 22.17
C LYS A 23 -8.06 16.43 22.37
N ARG A 24 -6.83 16.12 21.92
CA ARG A 24 -6.24 14.77 22.03
C ARG A 24 -4.73 14.83 22.23
N THR A 25 -4.28 14.81 23.45
CA THR A 25 -2.91 14.38 23.84
C THR A 25 -2.85 12.86 23.75
N LEU A 26 -1.99 12.33 22.88
CA LEU A 26 -1.49 10.96 23.05
C LEU A 26 -0.35 11.04 24.05
N ASP A 27 -0.29 10.08 24.97
CA ASP A 27 0.68 9.99 26.10
C ASP A 27 2.15 9.79 25.68
N ASP A 28 2.48 9.79 24.38
CA ASP A 28 3.82 9.53 23.84
C ASP A 28 4.67 10.77 23.55
N GLY A 29 4.19 11.97 23.88
CA GLY A 29 4.97 13.22 23.77
C GLY A 29 5.38 13.63 22.34
N PHE A 30 4.84 13.00 21.29
CA PHE A 30 5.22 13.27 19.92
C PHE A 30 4.71 14.65 19.46
N LYS A 31 5.62 15.57 19.13
CA LYS A 31 5.31 16.89 18.51
C LYS A 31 4.86 16.68 17.07
N LYS A 32 3.56 16.38 16.87
CA LYS A 32 2.93 15.96 15.63
C LYS A 32 3.16 16.87 14.42
N ASN A 33 3.21 18.18 14.62
CA ASN A 33 3.25 19.15 13.52
C ASN A 33 4.60 19.22 12.80
N LYS A 34 5.71 18.90 13.48
CA LYS A 34 7.05 19.00 12.91
C LYS A 34 7.31 17.91 11.86
N VAL A 35 6.84 16.69 12.08
CA VAL A 35 7.06 15.56 11.16
C VAL A 35 6.25 15.72 9.87
N ILE A 36 5.03 16.23 9.93
CA ILE A 36 4.20 16.45 8.74
C ILE A 36 4.84 17.49 7.83
N ASN A 37 5.26 18.63 8.39
CA ASN A 37 5.84 19.74 7.61
C ASN A 37 7.27 19.50 7.11
N GLU A 38 8.02 18.60 7.75
CA GLU A 38 9.39 18.25 7.32
C GLU A 38 9.42 17.12 6.27
N VAL A 39 8.37 16.28 6.22
CA VAL A 39 8.33 15.06 5.37
C VAL A 39 7.45 15.23 4.14
N LEU A 40 6.40 16.05 4.21
CA LEU A 40 5.44 16.22 3.14
C LEU A 40 5.65 17.51 2.36
N ASP A 41 5.58 17.41 1.02
CA ASP A 41 5.58 18.60 0.16
C ASP A 41 4.24 19.35 0.27
N LYS A 42 4.24 20.65 -0.07
CA LYS A 42 3.05 21.52 -0.02
C LYS A 42 1.86 20.92 -0.78
N THR A 43 2.11 20.32 -1.95
CA THR A 43 1.04 19.68 -2.75
C THR A 43 0.36 18.55 -1.99
N THR A 44 1.13 17.73 -1.29
CA THR A 44 0.63 16.63 -0.48
C THR A 44 -0.20 17.13 0.71
N VAL A 45 0.23 18.23 1.37
CA VAL A 45 -0.55 18.85 2.45
C VAL A 45 -1.91 19.34 1.94
N PHE A 46 -1.97 19.98 0.76
CA PHE A 46 -3.24 20.38 0.14
C PHE A 46 -4.14 19.17 -0.19
N ILE A 47 -3.57 18.06 -0.65
CA ILE A 47 -4.34 16.83 -0.88
C ILE A 47 -4.96 16.32 0.42
N LEU A 48 -4.23 16.30 1.53
CA LEU A 48 -4.77 15.89 2.83
C LEU A 48 -5.90 16.81 3.28
N TYR A 49 -5.76 18.11 3.07
CA TYR A 49 -6.82 19.08 3.35
C TYR A 49 -8.08 18.82 2.50
N ASP A 50 -7.93 18.57 1.20
CA ASP A 50 -9.04 18.24 0.31
C ASP A 50 -9.74 16.93 0.72
N LEU A 51 -8.99 15.91 1.17
CA LEU A 51 -9.55 14.67 1.70
C LEU A 51 -10.38 14.90 2.98
N ILE A 52 -9.94 15.83 3.86
CA ILE A 52 -10.71 16.23 5.05
C ILE A 52 -11.97 17.00 4.63
N LYS A 53 -11.84 17.96 3.73
CA LYS A 53 -12.96 18.77 3.26
C LYS A 53 -14.04 17.96 2.55
N SER A 54 -13.63 16.95 1.77
CA SER A 54 -14.53 16.03 1.07
C SER A 54 -15.07 14.90 1.96
N GLN A 55 -14.77 14.93 3.26
CA GLN A 55 -15.21 13.93 4.25
C GLN A 55 -14.79 12.48 3.94
N ILE A 56 -13.71 12.28 3.18
CA ILE A 56 -13.08 10.98 3.01
C ILE A 56 -12.36 10.60 4.30
N ILE A 57 -11.70 11.57 4.93
CA ILE A 57 -11.08 11.42 6.26
C ILE A 57 -11.59 12.54 7.18
N SER A 58 -11.70 12.26 8.47
CA SER A 58 -12.00 13.28 9.49
C SER A 58 -10.74 13.96 9.98
N TYR A 59 -9.70 13.18 10.23
CA TYR A 59 -8.37 13.68 10.68
C TYR A 59 -7.28 12.64 10.46
N VAL A 60 -6.05 13.12 10.43
CA VAL A 60 -4.83 12.30 10.39
C VAL A 60 -4.22 12.30 11.79
N ASN A 61 -3.95 11.13 12.35
CA ASN A 61 -3.38 11.01 13.69
C ASN A 61 -1.85 11.12 13.70
N GLY A 62 -1.17 10.18 13.04
CA GLY A 62 0.28 10.16 13.09
C GLY A 62 0.88 9.13 12.14
N VAL A 63 2.21 9.10 12.12
CA VAL A 63 2.98 8.17 11.30
C VAL A 63 2.93 6.79 11.94
N VAL A 64 2.55 5.79 11.15
CA VAL A 64 2.61 4.36 11.50
C VAL A 64 3.96 3.77 11.09
N LYS A 65 4.40 4.09 9.87
CA LYS A 65 5.67 3.60 9.32
C LYS A 65 6.23 4.61 8.34
N SER A 66 7.53 4.87 8.43
CA SER A 66 8.26 5.71 7.46
C SER A 66 9.22 4.83 6.67
N GLY A 67 9.12 4.89 5.35
CA GLY A 67 9.98 4.20 4.40
C GLY A 67 10.71 5.17 3.47
N LYS A 68 11.59 4.64 2.63
CA LYS A 68 12.37 5.44 1.66
C LYS A 68 11.53 6.04 0.53
N GLU A 69 10.39 5.45 0.22
CA GLU A 69 9.55 5.80 -0.93
C GLU A 69 8.16 6.29 -0.52
N SER A 70 7.70 5.95 0.69
CA SER A 70 6.40 6.34 1.19
C SER A 70 6.37 6.42 2.70
N VAL A 71 5.42 7.20 3.21
CA VAL A 71 5.08 7.27 4.63
C VAL A 71 3.65 6.80 4.80
N LEU A 72 3.44 5.91 5.76
CA LEU A 72 2.12 5.40 6.14
C LEU A 72 1.63 6.16 7.37
N PHE A 73 0.47 6.80 7.24
CA PHE A 73 -0.21 7.47 8.34
C PHE A 73 -1.46 6.69 8.75
N TRP A 74 -1.79 6.76 10.03
CA TRP A 74 -3.09 6.38 10.54
C TRP A 74 -4.03 7.59 10.50
N ALA A 75 -5.21 7.41 9.96
CA ALA A 75 -6.27 8.40 9.90
C ALA A 75 -7.60 7.78 10.34
N VAL A 76 -8.61 8.62 10.51
CA VAL A 76 -9.96 8.21 10.89
C VAL A 76 -10.96 8.79 9.92
N ALA A 77 -11.89 7.97 9.45
CA ALA A 77 -13.01 8.37 8.61
C ALA A 77 -14.14 9.04 9.42
N PRO A 78 -15.13 9.69 8.77
CA PRO A 78 -16.29 10.28 9.45
C PRO A 78 -17.13 9.28 10.25
N ASP A 79 -17.21 8.03 9.79
CA ASP A 79 -17.89 6.91 10.48
C ASP A 79 -17.06 6.30 11.61
N LYS A 80 -15.91 6.90 11.95
CA LYS A 80 -14.95 6.46 12.96
C LYS A 80 -14.16 5.20 12.58
N SER A 81 -14.26 4.69 11.35
CA SER A 81 -13.41 3.60 10.88
C SER A 81 -11.96 4.04 10.75
N ASN A 82 -11.04 3.10 10.97
CA ASN A 82 -9.60 3.34 10.86
C ASN A 82 -9.16 3.26 9.41
N LEU A 83 -8.35 4.23 8.97
CA LEU A 83 -7.83 4.36 7.63
C LEU A 83 -6.29 4.37 7.63
N ALA A 84 -5.71 3.80 6.59
CA ALA A 84 -4.31 3.92 6.26
C ALA A 84 -4.15 4.90 5.09
N LEU A 85 -3.32 5.93 5.27
CA LEU A 85 -2.92 6.85 4.20
C LEU A 85 -1.49 6.52 3.81
N LYS A 86 -1.30 5.88 2.66
CA LYS A 86 0.03 5.65 2.08
C LYS A 86 0.39 6.84 1.21
N VAL A 87 1.29 7.67 1.70
CA VAL A 87 1.75 8.89 1.02
C VAL A 87 3.07 8.61 0.34
N TYR A 88 3.10 8.57 -0.98
CA TYR A 88 4.33 8.41 -1.76
C TYR A 88 5.12 9.71 -1.82
N LEU A 89 6.43 9.63 -1.53
CA LEU A 89 7.32 10.78 -1.51
C LEU A 89 7.72 11.18 -2.94
N THR A 90 7.40 12.42 -3.34
CA THR A 90 7.61 12.92 -4.71
C THR A 90 9.05 13.34 -4.98
N THR A 91 9.89 13.42 -3.95
CA THR A 91 11.28 13.88 -4.02
C THR A 91 12.31 12.75 -4.10
N THR A 92 11.90 11.49 -3.93
CA THR A 92 12.82 10.36 -3.89
C THR A 92 13.23 9.87 -5.27
N SER A 93 14.55 9.64 -5.47
CA SER A 93 15.10 9.07 -6.71
C SER A 93 14.87 7.55 -6.85
N ASN A 94 14.42 6.88 -5.78
CA ASN A 94 14.31 5.42 -5.71
C ASN A 94 13.26 4.82 -6.68
N PHE A 95 12.29 5.62 -7.12
CA PHE A 95 11.28 5.19 -8.09
C PHE A 95 11.84 4.78 -9.47
N LYS A 96 13.07 5.16 -9.80
CA LYS A 96 13.71 4.72 -11.06
C LYS A 96 13.85 3.18 -11.12
N ASN A 97 14.11 2.53 -10.00
CA ASN A 97 14.23 1.07 -9.93
C ASN A 97 12.90 0.33 -10.09
N ARG A 98 11.79 1.06 -9.98
CA ARG A 98 10.42 0.55 -10.14
C ARG A 98 9.95 0.54 -11.60
N SER A 99 10.71 1.14 -12.51
CA SER A 99 10.36 1.22 -13.94
C SER A 99 10.09 -0.16 -14.57
N LYS A 100 10.80 -1.22 -14.15
CA LYS A 100 10.60 -2.59 -14.64
C LYS A 100 9.20 -3.16 -14.41
N TYR A 101 8.45 -2.67 -13.45
CA TYR A 101 7.06 -3.08 -13.17
C TYR A 101 6.02 -2.25 -13.92
N VAL A 102 6.46 -1.22 -14.62
CA VAL A 102 5.61 -0.30 -15.39
C VAL A 102 5.89 -0.44 -16.88
N ILE A 103 7.17 -0.61 -17.26
CA ILE A 103 7.57 -0.81 -18.65
C ILE A 103 7.10 -2.21 -19.07
N GLY A 104 6.31 -2.27 -20.15
CA GLY A 104 5.71 -3.52 -20.64
C GLY A 104 4.30 -3.80 -20.08
N ASP A 105 3.83 -3.04 -19.11
CA ASP A 105 2.45 -3.11 -18.66
C ASP A 105 1.55 -2.33 -19.64
N PRO A 106 0.62 -2.99 -20.36
CA PRO A 106 -0.19 -2.34 -21.40
C PRO A 106 -1.07 -1.21 -20.88
N ARG A 107 -1.36 -1.19 -19.57
CA ARG A 107 -2.17 -0.14 -18.92
C ARG A 107 -1.45 1.21 -18.84
N PHE A 108 -0.10 1.24 -19.02
CA PHE A 108 0.75 2.42 -18.78
C PHE A 108 1.68 2.76 -19.95
N GLN A 109 1.19 2.66 -21.17
CA GLN A 109 1.99 2.89 -22.42
C GLN A 109 2.48 4.34 -22.56
N ARG A 110 1.77 5.32 -22.02
CA ARG A 110 2.10 6.75 -22.14
C ARG A 110 2.46 7.36 -20.80
N ILE A 111 3.73 7.27 -20.45
CA ILE A 111 4.25 7.86 -19.21
C ILE A 111 4.75 9.27 -19.48
N LYS A 112 4.19 10.26 -18.81
CA LYS A 112 4.74 11.63 -18.83
C LYS A 112 6.10 11.64 -18.11
N LYS A 113 7.10 12.25 -18.71
CA LYS A 113 8.45 12.38 -18.12
C LYS A 113 8.39 13.14 -16.79
N GLY A 114 9.29 12.77 -15.87
CA GLY A 114 9.48 13.43 -14.58
C GLY A 114 9.15 12.55 -13.37
N THR A 115 9.95 12.67 -12.31
CA THR A 115 9.84 11.85 -11.08
C THR A 115 8.44 11.93 -10.45
N LYS A 116 7.87 13.14 -10.36
CA LYS A 116 6.54 13.38 -9.79
C LYS A 116 5.44 12.62 -10.54
N ASN A 117 5.49 12.62 -11.88
CA ASN A 117 4.52 11.88 -12.70
C ASN A 117 4.66 10.37 -12.52
N LEU A 118 5.89 9.87 -12.37
CA LEU A 118 6.15 8.46 -12.10
C LEU A 118 5.59 8.03 -10.73
N VAL A 119 5.73 8.88 -9.70
CA VAL A 119 5.17 8.65 -8.37
C VAL A 119 3.64 8.58 -8.42
N TYR A 120 2.99 9.52 -9.10
CA TYR A 120 1.53 9.51 -9.27
C TYR A 120 1.04 8.28 -10.04
N LEU A 121 1.79 7.88 -11.06
CA LEU A 121 1.50 6.68 -11.83
C LEU A 121 1.63 5.43 -10.96
N TRP A 122 2.67 5.38 -10.11
CA TRP A 122 2.87 4.27 -9.18
C TRP A 122 1.73 4.14 -8.17
N ALA A 123 1.33 5.24 -7.54
CA ALA A 123 0.19 5.26 -6.63
C ALA A 123 -1.11 4.81 -7.35
N LYS A 124 -1.32 5.28 -8.59
CA LYS A 124 -2.45 4.85 -9.42
C LYS A 124 -2.40 3.37 -9.75
N LYS A 125 -1.23 2.84 -10.09
CA LYS A 125 -1.03 1.41 -10.39
C LYS A 125 -1.38 0.56 -9.18
N GLU A 126 -0.89 0.92 -7.99
CA GLU A 126 -1.20 0.18 -6.76
C GLU A 126 -2.70 0.23 -6.44
N PHE A 127 -3.33 1.41 -6.50
CA PHE A 127 -4.76 1.54 -6.29
C PHE A 127 -5.58 0.67 -7.24
N MET A 128 -5.25 0.69 -8.55
CA MET A 128 -5.93 -0.13 -9.56
C MET A 128 -5.76 -1.64 -9.30
N ASN A 129 -4.56 -2.05 -8.89
CA ASN A 129 -4.27 -3.45 -8.58
C ASN A 129 -5.06 -3.92 -7.35
N ILE A 130 -5.03 -3.14 -6.25
CA ILE A 130 -5.79 -3.45 -5.03
C ILE A 130 -7.28 -3.50 -5.33
N SER A 131 -7.82 -2.50 -6.08
CA SER A 131 -9.24 -2.46 -6.44
C SER A 131 -9.65 -3.70 -7.23
N LYS A 132 -8.87 -4.07 -8.26
CA LYS A 132 -9.14 -5.26 -9.05
C LYS A 132 -9.15 -6.54 -8.21
N CYS A 133 -8.17 -6.70 -7.30
CA CYS A 133 -8.12 -7.85 -6.40
C CYS A 133 -9.31 -7.87 -5.44
N TYR A 134 -9.65 -6.73 -4.86
CA TYR A 134 -10.79 -6.59 -3.95
C TYR A 134 -12.12 -6.94 -4.65
N ASP A 135 -12.33 -6.42 -5.87
CA ASP A 135 -13.54 -6.70 -6.68
C ASP A 135 -13.62 -8.17 -7.10
N CYS A 136 -12.48 -8.87 -7.25
CA CYS A 136 -12.41 -10.30 -7.49
C CYS A 136 -12.59 -11.16 -6.22
N GLY A 137 -12.83 -10.56 -5.05
CA GLY A 137 -13.02 -11.28 -3.78
C GLY A 137 -11.74 -11.84 -3.17
N ILE A 138 -10.57 -11.38 -3.62
CA ILE A 138 -9.29 -11.77 -3.02
C ILE A 138 -9.12 -11.03 -1.70
N ASN A 139 -8.61 -11.71 -0.66
CA ASN A 139 -8.44 -11.11 0.65
C ASN A 139 -7.28 -10.11 0.69
N VAL A 140 -7.56 -8.90 0.20
CA VAL A 140 -6.65 -7.75 0.18
C VAL A 140 -7.21 -6.62 1.03
N VAL A 141 -6.38 -5.64 1.39
CA VAL A 141 -6.84 -4.41 2.03
C VAL A 141 -7.87 -3.70 1.15
N LYS A 142 -8.96 -3.18 1.75
CA LYS A 142 -10.01 -2.47 1.01
C LYS A 142 -9.47 -1.14 0.50
N PRO A 143 -9.47 -0.88 -0.82
CA PRO A 143 -9.16 0.44 -1.38
C PRO A 143 -10.34 1.39 -1.13
N ILE A 144 -10.04 2.66 -0.82
CA ILE A 144 -11.08 3.65 -0.52
C ILE A 144 -10.99 4.82 -1.48
N HIS A 145 -9.82 5.44 -1.61
CA HIS A 145 -9.66 6.61 -2.46
C HIS A 145 -8.19 6.79 -2.90
N LEU A 146 -8.02 7.45 -4.03
CA LEU A 146 -6.72 7.87 -4.53
C LEU A 146 -6.74 9.34 -4.92
N SER A 147 -5.82 10.12 -4.38
CA SER A 147 -5.55 11.48 -4.82
C SER A 147 -4.07 11.68 -5.09
N LYS A 148 -3.67 11.73 -6.36
CA LYS A 148 -2.28 11.87 -6.84
C LYS A 148 -1.33 10.85 -6.18
N ASN A 149 -0.53 11.29 -5.18
CA ASN A 149 0.42 10.47 -4.43
C ASN A 149 -0.10 9.97 -3.08
N VAL A 150 -1.37 10.16 -2.77
CA VAL A 150 -2.00 9.73 -1.52
C VAL A 150 -3.02 8.63 -1.80
N LEU A 151 -2.71 7.43 -1.35
CA LEU A 151 -3.57 6.25 -1.41
C LEU A 151 -4.26 6.06 -0.06
N VAL A 152 -5.59 6.05 -0.05
CA VAL A 152 -6.43 5.80 1.13
C VAL A 152 -6.99 4.39 1.06
N MET A 153 -6.79 3.61 2.11
CA MET A 153 -7.26 2.23 2.23
C MET A 153 -7.64 1.91 3.68
N GLU A 154 -8.29 0.76 3.91
CA GLU A 154 -8.56 0.30 5.27
C GLU A 154 -7.26 0.14 6.06
N PHE A 155 -7.33 0.44 7.36
CA PHE A 155 -6.24 0.19 8.28
C PHE A 155 -6.44 -1.17 8.95
N ILE A 156 -5.50 -2.09 8.74
CA ILE A 156 -5.54 -3.40 9.39
C ILE A 156 -4.80 -3.28 10.72
N GLY A 157 -5.58 -3.19 11.79
CA GLY A 157 -5.06 -2.98 13.14
C GLY A 157 -6.03 -2.17 14.01
N ASN A 158 -5.56 -1.73 15.16
CA ASN A 158 -6.36 -0.99 16.12
C ASN A 158 -5.58 0.20 16.70
N ASN A 159 -6.24 1.37 16.81
CA ASN A 159 -5.69 2.58 17.41
C ASN A 159 -4.29 2.98 16.90
N GLY A 160 -4.08 2.89 15.58
CA GLY A 160 -2.79 3.23 14.94
C GLY A 160 -1.71 2.16 15.09
N LYS A 161 -1.98 1.06 15.79
CA LYS A 161 -1.09 -0.09 15.86
C LYS A 161 -1.51 -1.11 14.79
N PRO A 162 -0.69 -1.37 13.77
CA PRO A 162 -1.02 -2.33 12.72
C PRO A 162 -1.02 -3.76 13.25
N GLU A 163 -1.78 -4.63 12.61
CA GLU A 163 -1.65 -6.08 12.80
C GLU A 163 -0.24 -6.53 12.40
N LYS A 164 0.17 -7.67 12.97
CA LYS A 164 1.44 -8.28 12.64
C LYS A 164 1.42 -8.83 11.21
N ASN A 165 2.50 -8.60 10.50
CA ASN A 165 2.72 -9.28 9.24
C ASN A 165 3.12 -10.75 9.48
N LEU A 166 3.23 -11.52 8.41
CA LEU A 166 3.52 -12.95 8.50
C LEU A 166 4.90 -13.22 9.11
N LEU A 167 5.89 -12.34 8.85
CA LEU A 167 7.22 -12.44 9.43
C LEU A 167 7.20 -12.37 10.96
N GLU A 168 6.36 -11.51 11.53
CA GLU A 168 6.27 -11.22 12.98
C GLU A 168 5.29 -12.13 13.71
N SER A 169 4.60 -13.01 12.96
CA SER A 169 3.55 -13.88 13.47
C SER A 169 4.05 -15.28 13.78
N ASN A 170 3.35 -15.97 14.68
CA ASN A 170 3.47 -17.43 14.78
C ASN A 170 2.82 -18.05 13.54
N ILE A 171 3.59 -18.81 12.78
CA ILE A 171 3.12 -19.42 11.53
C ILE A 171 2.78 -20.90 11.74
N ILE A 172 1.80 -21.36 10.98
CA ILE A 172 1.34 -22.76 10.93
C ILE A 172 1.24 -23.20 9.46
N GLU A 173 1.12 -24.50 9.26
CA GLU A 173 1.10 -25.08 7.92
C GLU A 173 0.00 -24.49 7.01
N SER A 174 -1.18 -24.22 7.58
CA SER A 174 -2.28 -23.61 6.81
C SER A 174 -1.96 -22.22 6.28
N ASP A 175 -1.03 -21.46 6.90
CA ASP A 175 -0.62 -20.16 6.39
C ASP A 175 0.14 -20.29 5.06
N TYR A 176 0.89 -21.40 4.89
CA TYR A 176 1.55 -21.70 3.62
C TYR A 176 0.54 -21.92 2.50
N TYR A 177 -0.44 -22.79 2.73
CA TYR A 177 -1.46 -23.07 1.72
C TYR A 177 -2.33 -21.83 1.41
N GLN A 178 -2.70 -21.04 2.40
CA GLN A 178 -3.38 -19.76 2.19
C GLN A 178 -2.53 -18.78 1.36
N SER A 179 -1.21 -18.78 1.57
CA SER A 179 -0.32 -17.93 0.75
C SER A 179 -0.30 -18.37 -0.72
N LEU A 180 -0.30 -19.68 -0.98
CA LEU A 180 -0.38 -20.22 -2.33
C LEU A 180 -1.76 -19.98 -2.96
N GLU A 181 -2.83 -20.08 -2.20
CA GLU A 181 -4.19 -19.74 -2.65
C GLU A 181 -4.29 -18.28 -3.08
N ILE A 182 -3.72 -17.35 -2.30
CA ILE A 182 -3.66 -15.92 -2.69
C ILE A 182 -2.90 -15.74 -4.01
N ILE A 183 -1.75 -16.41 -4.21
CA ILE A 183 -0.99 -16.34 -5.48
C ILE A 183 -1.82 -16.91 -6.63
N SER A 184 -2.48 -18.04 -6.44
CA SER A 184 -3.37 -18.67 -7.44
C SER A 184 -4.53 -17.75 -7.78
N ASP A 185 -5.17 -17.14 -6.80
CA ASP A 185 -6.29 -16.22 -6.98
C ASP A 185 -5.87 -14.93 -7.70
N LEU A 186 -4.69 -14.39 -7.38
CA LEU A 186 -4.13 -13.26 -8.12
C LEU A 186 -3.97 -13.58 -9.60
N TYR A 187 -3.43 -14.77 -9.90
CA TYR A 187 -3.20 -15.22 -11.27
C TYR A 187 -4.53 -15.50 -12.00
N SER A 188 -5.39 -16.31 -11.40
CA SER A 188 -6.60 -16.82 -12.03
C SER A 188 -7.75 -15.81 -12.09
N LYS A 189 -8.05 -15.15 -10.96
CA LYS A 189 -9.20 -14.25 -10.83
C LYS A 189 -8.84 -12.82 -11.25
N ALA A 190 -7.76 -12.26 -10.68
CA ALA A 190 -7.37 -10.90 -10.98
C ALA A 190 -6.51 -10.75 -12.25
N LYS A 191 -6.02 -11.85 -12.85
CA LYS A 191 -5.08 -11.83 -13.98
C LYS A 191 -3.86 -10.94 -13.70
N LEU A 192 -3.30 -11.10 -12.48
CA LEU A 192 -2.14 -10.37 -11.99
C LEU A 192 -1.10 -11.32 -11.42
N VAL A 193 0.17 -10.92 -11.49
CA VAL A 193 1.28 -11.49 -10.74
C VAL A 193 1.79 -10.41 -9.78
N HIS A 194 2.01 -10.74 -8.50
CA HIS A 194 2.36 -9.76 -7.48
C HIS A 194 3.72 -9.09 -7.75
N GLY A 195 4.71 -9.89 -8.15
CA GLY A 195 6.04 -9.41 -8.49
C GLY A 195 6.93 -9.02 -7.30
N ASP A 196 6.41 -9.11 -6.06
CA ASP A 196 7.14 -8.86 -4.80
C ASP A 196 6.42 -9.55 -3.63
N PHE A 197 5.86 -10.74 -3.88
CA PHE A 197 5.11 -11.49 -2.86
C PHE A 197 6.07 -12.00 -1.79
N SER A 198 5.80 -11.63 -0.54
CA SER A 198 6.65 -11.98 0.59
C SER A 198 5.92 -11.87 1.92
N GLU A 199 6.49 -12.45 2.95
CA GLU A 199 6.04 -12.41 4.33
C GLU A 199 5.89 -10.99 4.91
N TYR A 200 6.53 -10.00 4.28
CA TYR A 200 6.46 -8.59 4.69
C TYR A 200 5.18 -7.90 4.22
N ASN A 201 4.52 -8.44 3.18
CA ASN A 201 3.39 -7.82 2.49
C ASN A 201 2.06 -8.52 2.80
N ILE A 202 2.03 -9.40 3.81
CA ILE A 202 0.87 -10.20 4.22
C ILE A 202 0.63 -10.00 5.72
N PHE A 203 -0.55 -9.52 6.10
CA PHE A 203 -0.99 -9.53 7.49
C PHE A 203 -1.56 -10.90 7.87
N LYS A 204 -1.25 -11.38 9.08
CA LYS A 204 -1.93 -12.50 9.69
C LYS A 204 -3.04 -11.98 10.60
N THR A 205 -4.27 -12.09 10.17
CA THR A 205 -5.47 -11.63 10.89
C THR A 205 -6.24 -12.82 11.50
N LYS A 206 -7.24 -12.52 12.32
CA LYS A 206 -8.16 -13.54 12.86
C LYS A 206 -8.95 -14.25 11.75
N ASN A 207 -9.13 -13.58 10.61
CA ASN A 207 -9.92 -14.09 9.47
C ASN A 207 -9.02 -14.65 8.35
N GLY A 208 -7.78 -15.00 8.65
CA GLY A 208 -6.81 -15.52 7.69
C GLY A 208 -5.81 -14.47 7.22
N LEU A 209 -5.07 -14.82 6.19
CA LEU A 209 -4.04 -13.96 5.61
C LEU A 209 -4.67 -12.86 4.77
N LYS A 210 -4.19 -11.62 4.92
CA LYS A 210 -4.66 -10.46 4.16
C LYS A 210 -3.48 -9.78 3.48
N LEU A 211 -3.52 -9.72 2.14
CA LEU A 211 -2.46 -9.11 1.33
C LEU A 211 -2.56 -7.59 1.29
N PHE A 212 -1.41 -6.91 1.29
CA PHE A 212 -1.29 -5.47 1.06
C PHE A 212 -0.06 -5.17 0.20
N ASP A 213 0.09 -3.94 -0.27
CA ASP A 213 1.19 -3.49 -1.14
C ASP A 213 1.27 -4.21 -2.50
N LEU A 214 0.32 -3.90 -3.39
CA LEU A 214 0.28 -4.43 -4.75
C LEU A 214 0.92 -3.47 -5.80
N GLY A 215 1.79 -2.56 -5.38
CA GLY A 215 2.45 -1.62 -6.29
C GLY A 215 3.29 -2.32 -7.37
N SER A 216 3.97 -3.41 -7.02
CA SER A 216 4.80 -4.20 -7.96
C SER A 216 3.99 -5.11 -8.89
N ALA A 217 2.69 -5.36 -8.60
CA ALA A 217 1.91 -6.33 -9.35
C ALA A 217 1.70 -5.92 -10.82
N VAL A 218 1.89 -6.86 -11.72
CA VAL A 218 1.81 -6.70 -13.19
C VAL A 218 0.72 -7.59 -13.77
N THR A 219 0.23 -7.24 -14.96
CA THR A 219 -0.71 -8.10 -15.71
C THR A 219 0.00 -9.32 -16.30
N LEU A 220 -0.77 -10.35 -16.69
CA LEU A 220 -0.20 -11.57 -17.28
C LEU A 220 0.47 -11.31 -18.63
N GLU A 221 0.11 -10.23 -19.32
CA GLU A 221 0.71 -9.81 -20.60
C GLU A 221 2.10 -9.15 -20.40
N HIS A 222 2.50 -8.89 -19.16
CA HIS A 222 3.82 -8.32 -18.91
C HIS A 222 4.92 -9.31 -19.30
N PRO A 223 5.97 -8.87 -20.04
CA PRO A 223 7.01 -9.78 -20.55
C PRO A 223 7.71 -10.64 -19.49
N GLN A 224 7.78 -10.15 -18.26
CA GLN A 224 8.42 -10.84 -17.12
C GLN A 224 7.41 -11.46 -16.14
N ALA A 225 6.14 -11.62 -16.52
CA ALA A 225 5.11 -12.13 -15.61
C ALA A 225 5.47 -13.51 -15.05
N ASP A 226 5.90 -14.44 -15.90
CA ASP A 226 6.28 -15.80 -15.51
C ASP A 226 7.50 -15.81 -14.56
N ASP A 227 8.49 -14.96 -14.81
CA ASP A 227 9.66 -14.86 -13.93
C ASP A 227 9.31 -14.28 -12.57
N PHE A 228 8.38 -13.31 -12.55
CA PHE A 228 7.87 -12.75 -11.30
C PHE A 228 7.05 -13.78 -10.53
N LEU A 229 6.20 -14.57 -11.20
CA LEU A 229 5.43 -15.63 -10.55
C LEU A 229 6.33 -16.69 -9.92
N LYS A 230 7.34 -17.19 -10.67
CA LYS A 230 8.32 -18.13 -10.13
C LYS A 230 9.04 -17.56 -8.90
N ARG A 231 9.42 -16.28 -8.96
CA ARG A 231 10.11 -15.61 -7.85
C ARG A 231 9.19 -15.49 -6.63
N ASP A 232 7.93 -15.11 -6.82
CA ASP A 232 6.94 -14.95 -5.75
C ASP A 232 6.72 -16.30 -5.03
N ILE A 233 6.53 -17.40 -5.78
CA ILE A 233 6.39 -18.75 -5.23
C ILE A 233 7.65 -19.16 -4.47
N ASN A 234 8.85 -18.95 -5.04
CA ASN A 234 10.10 -19.29 -4.39
C ASN A 234 10.33 -18.50 -3.10
N ASN A 235 10.03 -17.18 -3.10
CA ASN A 235 10.20 -16.34 -1.92
C ASN A 235 9.37 -16.83 -0.74
N ILE A 236 8.08 -17.07 -0.98
CA ILE A 236 7.19 -17.50 0.10
C ILE A 236 7.50 -18.93 0.56
N SER A 237 7.81 -19.85 -0.36
CA SER A 237 8.21 -21.21 0.00
C SER A 237 9.49 -21.22 0.85
N ASN A 238 10.50 -20.45 0.44
CA ASN A 238 11.75 -20.33 1.20
C ASN A 238 11.55 -19.73 2.60
N PHE A 239 10.62 -18.79 2.75
CA PHE A 239 10.26 -18.26 4.06
C PHE A 239 9.73 -19.37 4.98
N PHE A 240 8.79 -20.19 4.51
CA PHE A 240 8.20 -21.28 5.30
C PHE A 240 9.21 -22.39 5.59
N VAL A 241 10.09 -22.75 4.65
CA VAL A 241 11.19 -23.70 4.87
C VAL A 241 12.12 -23.21 5.99
N LYS A 242 12.53 -21.92 5.96
CA LYS A 242 13.36 -21.32 7.02
C LYS A 242 12.70 -21.33 8.40
N ARG A 243 11.37 -21.47 8.45
CA ARG A 243 10.59 -21.60 9.68
C ARG A 243 10.33 -23.05 10.07
N GLY A 244 10.94 -24.02 9.36
CA GLY A 244 10.88 -25.46 9.68
C GLY A 244 9.63 -26.18 9.16
N LEU A 245 8.88 -25.57 8.23
CA LEU A 245 7.73 -26.20 7.60
C LEU A 245 8.13 -26.94 6.31
N THR A 246 7.45 -28.06 6.06
CA THR A 246 7.54 -28.76 4.77
C THR A 246 6.68 -28.00 3.75
N VAL A 247 7.22 -27.79 2.55
CA VAL A 247 6.54 -27.09 1.46
C VAL A 247 6.52 -27.94 0.19
N GLU A 248 5.59 -27.65 -0.69
CA GLU A 248 5.56 -28.27 -2.03
C GLU A 248 6.75 -27.81 -2.87
N ASN A 249 7.10 -28.61 -3.88
CA ASN A 249 8.12 -28.18 -4.84
C ASN A 249 7.64 -26.92 -5.60
N PRO A 250 8.37 -25.80 -5.54
CA PRO A 250 7.95 -24.57 -6.20
C PRO A 250 7.71 -24.69 -7.70
N ILE A 251 8.40 -25.61 -8.38
CA ILE A 251 8.21 -25.86 -9.82
C ILE A 251 6.84 -26.49 -10.08
N ASP A 252 6.42 -27.40 -9.22
CA ASP A 252 5.12 -28.06 -9.37
C ASP A 252 3.97 -27.12 -9.02
N VAL A 253 4.14 -26.26 -8.00
CA VAL A 253 3.22 -25.17 -7.68
C VAL A 253 3.08 -24.23 -8.88
N PHE A 254 4.18 -23.81 -9.50
CA PHE A 254 4.15 -22.94 -10.68
C PHE A 254 3.38 -23.59 -11.84
N LYS A 255 3.64 -24.87 -12.14
CA LYS A 255 2.94 -25.60 -13.21
C LYS A 255 1.44 -25.70 -12.91
N ARG A 256 1.08 -26.05 -11.67
CA ARG A 256 -0.32 -26.14 -11.24
C ARG A 256 -1.05 -24.82 -11.48
N ILE A 257 -0.52 -23.69 -10.99
CA ILE A 257 -1.13 -22.37 -11.14
C ILE A 257 -1.30 -22.00 -12.62
N LYS A 258 -0.35 -22.35 -13.50
CA LYS A 258 -0.45 -22.06 -14.93
C LYS A 258 -1.39 -22.97 -15.70
N ASN A 259 -1.53 -24.23 -15.29
CA ASN A 259 -2.34 -25.23 -16.02
C ASN A 259 -3.80 -25.22 -15.59
N GLU A 260 -4.13 -24.74 -14.40
CA GLU A 260 -5.50 -24.64 -13.91
C GLU A 260 -6.26 -23.44 -14.53
N HIS A 261 -5.57 -22.61 -15.36
CA HIS A 261 -6.09 -21.32 -15.85
C HIS A 261 -5.55 -20.91 -17.21
#